data_1f798710c9a12fbee012f400112a7b4b
#
_entry.id   1f798710c9a12fbee012f400112a7b4b
#
_cell.length_a   1.000
_cell.length_b   1.000
_cell.length_c   1.000
_cell.angle_alpha   90.00
_cell.angle_beta   90.00
_cell.angle_gamma   90.00
#
_symmetry.space_group_name_H-M   'P 1'
#
loop_
_entity.id
_entity.type
_entity.pdbx_description
1 polymer ?
#
loop_
_entity_poly.entity_id
_entity_poly.type
_entity_poly.pdbx_seq_one_letter_code
_entity_poly.pdbx_strand_id
1 'polypeptide(L)'
;MRDVFKAVEDYACEVEQIFYKEGIEEERYRFKFYFKREKKIRVDFSQPYSSLTLFYHGGDKEAMVMPFRSLPALKFKLSIDNSLIKTLSGQRINQTDMGYFIDFLFRNLYIGEQKKDEFHEDGDYIKFLLWAMDYIEEKSLEKYRISISKKYWLPLKIERLNLEDKPIETTEIKNYSINTKLENKFFQP
;
A
#
# COMPACT_ATOMS: atom_id res chain seq x y z
N MET A 1 13.65 -3.95 8.75
CA MET A 1 12.61 -3.87 7.68
C MET A 1 13.21 -4.02 6.29
N ARG A 2 14.08 -3.12 5.83
CA ARG A 2 14.64 -3.14 4.45
C ARG A 2 15.36 -4.44 4.11
N ASP A 3 16.23 -4.95 4.98
CA ASP A 3 16.97 -6.19 4.72
C ASP A 3 16.08 -7.42 4.79
N VAL A 4 15.08 -7.43 5.66
CA VAL A 4 14.07 -8.50 5.69
C VAL A 4 13.28 -8.52 4.39
N PHE A 5 12.85 -7.34 3.90
CA PHE A 5 12.09 -7.26 2.65
C PHE A 5 12.89 -7.70 1.42
N LYS A 6 14.24 -7.57 1.43
CA LYS A 6 15.08 -8.10 0.36
C LYS A 6 14.96 -9.61 0.17
N ALA A 7 14.64 -10.37 1.24
CA ALA A 7 14.43 -11.80 1.20
C ALA A 7 12.98 -12.22 0.85
N VAL A 8 12.09 -11.26 0.65
CA VAL A 8 10.70 -11.52 0.26
C VAL A 8 10.62 -11.66 -1.26
N GLU A 9 10.31 -12.85 -1.75
CA GLU A 9 10.08 -13.13 -3.17
C GLU A 9 8.64 -12.83 -3.60
N ASP A 10 7.69 -13.20 -2.76
CA ASP A 10 6.28 -12.91 -2.94
C ASP A 10 5.59 -12.73 -1.59
N TYR A 11 4.46 -12.04 -1.58
CA TYR A 11 3.56 -11.99 -0.43
C TYR A 11 2.11 -11.78 -0.86
N ALA A 12 1.21 -12.23 0.00
CA ALA A 12 -0.21 -11.90 -0.05
C ALA A 12 -0.65 -11.33 1.29
N CYS A 13 -1.60 -10.42 1.29
CA CYS A 13 -2.21 -9.86 2.48
C CYS A 13 -3.63 -9.37 2.21
N GLU A 14 -4.38 -9.15 3.29
CA GLU A 14 -5.67 -8.46 3.26
C GLU A 14 -5.45 -7.02 3.69
N VAL A 15 -6.03 -6.10 2.94
CA VAL A 15 -5.89 -4.65 3.16
C VAL A 15 -7.25 -4.02 3.36
N GLU A 16 -7.37 -3.21 4.40
CA GLU A 16 -8.45 -2.25 4.59
C GLU A 16 -7.86 -0.85 4.53
N GLN A 17 -8.35 -0.02 3.62
CA GLN A 17 -7.90 1.34 3.40
C GLN A 17 -9.08 2.29 3.57
N ILE A 18 -8.93 3.29 4.42
CA ILE A 18 -9.97 4.27 4.75
C ILE A 18 -9.43 5.65 4.44
N PHE A 19 -10.20 6.42 3.69
CA PHE A 19 -9.91 7.79 3.35
C PHE A 19 -10.80 8.74 4.16
N TYR A 20 -10.25 9.86 4.56
CA TYR A 20 -10.93 10.85 5.39
C TYR A 20 -10.91 12.22 4.70
N LYS A 21 -12.03 12.90 4.80
CA LYS A 21 -12.15 14.31 4.45
C LYS A 21 -12.49 15.10 5.72
N GLU A 22 -11.64 16.05 6.08
CA GLU A 22 -11.78 16.83 7.32
C GLU A 22 -11.89 15.97 8.60
N GLY A 23 -11.27 14.77 8.59
CA GLY A 23 -11.30 13.82 9.70
C GLY A 23 -12.55 12.93 9.75
N ILE A 24 -13.48 13.06 8.78
CA ILE A 24 -14.66 12.20 8.64
C ILE A 24 -14.38 11.14 7.57
N GLU A 25 -14.72 9.88 7.85
CA GLU A 25 -14.60 8.81 6.85
C GLU A 25 -15.42 9.15 5.60
N GLU A 26 -14.75 9.18 4.44
CA GLU A 26 -15.36 9.46 3.14
C GLU A 26 -15.56 8.17 2.34
N GLU A 27 -14.51 7.32 2.32
CA GLU A 27 -14.54 6.10 1.54
C GLU A 27 -13.69 4.99 2.19
N ARG A 28 -14.11 3.74 1.97
CA ARG A 28 -13.46 2.55 2.51
C ARG A 28 -13.29 1.50 1.42
N TYR A 29 -12.05 1.03 1.25
CA TYR A 29 -11.70 -0.08 0.37
C TYR A 29 -11.30 -1.30 1.18
N ARG A 30 -11.70 -2.48 0.72
CA ARG A 30 -11.18 -3.77 1.18
C ARG A 30 -10.78 -4.60 -0.01
N PHE A 31 -9.59 -5.15 0.05
CA PHE A 31 -9.05 -5.96 -1.04
C PHE A 31 -8.00 -6.95 -0.54
N LYS A 32 -7.76 -7.99 -1.36
CA LYS A 32 -6.58 -8.84 -1.23
C LYS A 32 -5.50 -8.31 -2.15
N PHE A 33 -4.32 -8.13 -1.60
CA PHE A 33 -3.15 -7.65 -2.31
C PHE A 33 -2.14 -8.78 -2.46
N TYR A 34 -1.61 -8.92 -3.65
CA TYR A 34 -0.61 -9.92 -3.99
C TYR A 34 0.55 -9.25 -4.71
N PHE A 35 1.74 -9.56 -4.27
CA PHE A 35 2.99 -9.08 -4.83
C PHE A 35 3.92 -10.23 -5.14
N LYS A 36 4.68 -10.11 -6.22
CA LYS A 36 5.83 -10.96 -6.53
C LYS A 36 6.96 -10.10 -7.06
N ARG A 37 8.20 -10.52 -6.80
CA ARG A 37 9.41 -9.88 -7.34
C ARG A 37 9.27 -9.58 -8.82
N GLU A 38 10.06 -8.62 -9.32
CA GLU A 38 9.88 -7.95 -10.61
C GLU A 38 8.60 -7.08 -10.66
N LYS A 39 8.08 -6.74 -9.46
CA LYS A 39 6.93 -5.85 -9.27
C LYS A 39 5.66 -6.33 -9.99
N LYS A 40 5.39 -7.63 -9.93
CA LYS A 40 4.10 -8.18 -10.35
C LYS A 40 3.09 -7.96 -9.23
N ILE A 41 2.01 -7.26 -9.52
CA ILE A 41 0.98 -6.89 -8.55
C ILE A 41 -0.38 -7.38 -9.06
N ARG A 42 -1.15 -7.97 -8.16
CA ARG A 42 -2.57 -8.24 -8.34
C ARG A 42 -3.35 -7.72 -7.14
N VAL A 43 -4.46 -7.04 -7.40
CA VAL A 43 -5.37 -6.52 -6.39
C VAL A 43 -6.77 -7.03 -6.68
N ASP A 44 -7.31 -7.83 -5.76
CA ASP A 44 -8.67 -8.37 -5.84
C ASP A 44 -9.57 -7.61 -4.86
N PHE A 45 -10.37 -6.68 -5.37
CA PHE A 45 -11.28 -5.90 -4.54
C PHE A 45 -12.45 -6.73 -4.01
N SER A 46 -12.86 -6.44 -2.78
CA SER A 46 -14.07 -6.96 -2.13
C SER A 46 -15.07 -5.86 -1.77
N GLN A 47 -14.60 -4.63 -1.53
CA GLN A 47 -15.41 -3.44 -1.29
C GLN A 47 -14.69 -2.20 -1.83
N PRO A 48 -15.42 -1.23 -2.41
CA PRO A 48 -16.83 -1.29 -2.82
C PRO A 48 -17.03 -2.11 -4.11
N TYR A 49 -15.97 -2.44 -4.83
CA TYR A 49 -15.97 -3.07 -6.15
C TYR A 49 -15.76 -4.59 -6.06
N SER A 50 -16.73 -5.33 -5.56
CA SER A 50 -16.60 -6.75 -5.16
C SER A 50 -16.12 -7.74 -6.25
N SER A 51 -16.05 -7.32 -7.50
CA SER A 51 -15.62 -8.18 -8.62
C SER A 51 -14.40 -7.64 -9.37
N LEU A 52 -13.94 -6.46 -9.03
CA LEU A 52 -12.82 -5.80 -9.71
C LEU A 52 -11.51 -6.48 -9.37
N THR A 53 -10.69 -6.75 -10.38
CA THR A 53 -9.29 -7.14 -10.24
C THR A 53 -8.40 -6.24 -11.08
N LEU A 54 -7.30 -5.80 -10.49
CA LEU A 54 -6.23 -5.09 -11.18
C LEU A 54 -4.99 -5.96 -11.27
N PHE A 55 -4.29 -5.90 -12.41
CA PHE A 55 -3.01 -6.54 -12.64
C PHE A 55 -2.00 -5.51 -13.13
N TYR A 56 -0.79 -5.57 -12.59
CA TYR A 56 0.31 -4.70 -12.99
C TYR A 56 1.62 -5.48 -13.05
N HIS A 57 2.42 -5.21 -14.06
CA HIS A 57 3.78 -5.73 -14.18
C HIS A 57 4.77 -4.57 -14.15
N GLY A 58 5.86 -4.75 -13.41
CA GLY A 58 6.86 -3.72 -13.21
C GLY A 58 7.44 -3.18 -14.51
N GLY A 59 7.51 -1.86 -14.59
CA GLY A 59 7.96 -1.15 -15.80
C GLY A 59 6.85 -0.79 -16.79
N ASP A 60 5.67 -1.39 -16.70
CA ASP A 60 4.54 -1.06 -17.57
C ASP A 60 3.99 0.35 -17.27
N LYS A 61 3.55 1.04 -18.33
CA LYS A 61 2.83 2.31 -18.21
C LYS A 61 1.31 2.11 -18.05
N GLU A 62 0.86 0.88 -18.13
CA GLU A 62 -0.55 0.49 -18.08
C GLU A 62 -0.76 -0.64 -17.07
N ALA A 63 -1.94 -0.68 -16.47
CA ALA A 63 -2.45 -1.79 -15.70
C ALA A 63 -3.61 -2.44 -16.45
N MET A 64 -3.75 -3.76 -16.32
CA MET A 64 -4.91 -4.49 -16.83
C MET A 64 -6.02 -4.44 -15.78
N VAL A 65 -7.21 -4.07 -16.21
CA VAL A 65 -8.43 -3.99 -15.39
C VAL A 65 -9.39 -5.07 -15.83
N MET A 66 -9.83 -5.89 -14.89
CA MET A 66 -10.88 -6.89 -15.09
C MET A 66 -12.03 -6.54 -14.13
N PRO A 67 -13.09 -5.88 -14.62
CA PRO A 67 -14.16 -5.36 -13.75
C PRO A 67 -15.02 -6.47 -13.15
N PHE A 68 -15.12 -7.62 -13.83
CA PHE A 68 -15.93 -8.74 -13.37
C PHE A 68 -15.14 -10.05 -13.45
N ARG A 69 -14.80 -10.64 -12.30
CA ARG A 69 -14.09 -11.93 -12.23
C ARG A 69 -14.87 -13.09 -12.89
N SER A 70 -16.19 -12.99 -12.96
CA SER A 70 -17.04 -13.95 -13.65
C SER A 70 -17.01 -13.84 -15.18
N LEU A 71 -16.47 -12.73 -15.73
CA LEU A 71 -16.37 -12.46 -17.16
C LEU A 71 -14.92 -12.11 -17.54
N PRO A 72 -13.98 -13.07 -17.49
CA PRO A 72 -12.56 -12.79 -17.69
C PRO A 72 -12.21 -12.33 -19.11
N ALA A 73 -13.12 -12.54 -20.08
CA ALA A 73 -12.97 -11.98 -21.41
C ALA A 73 -13.15 -10.46 -21.47
N LEU A 74 -13.87 -9.87 -20.49
CA LEU A 74 -14.04 -8.43 -20.36
C LEU A 74 -12.87 -7.85 -19.57
N LYS A 75 -11.84 -7.46 -20.26
CA LYS A 75 -10.64 -6.83 -19.70
C LYS A 75 -10.13 -5.73 -20.61
N PHE A 76 -9.54 -4.69 -20.04
CA PHE A 76 -8.99 -3.57 -20.78
C PHE A 76 -7.79 -2.98 -20.05
N LYS A 77 -6.97 -2.26 -20.77
CA LYS A 77 -5.80 -1.58 -20.24
C LYS A 77 -6.13 -0.13 -19.91
N LEU A 78 -5.65 0.34 -18.78
CA LEU A 78 -5.66 1.74 -18.40
C LEU A 78 -4.25 2.19 -18.05
N SER A 79 -3.92 3.42 -18.44
CA SER A 79 -2.70 4.06 -17.97
C SER A 79 -2.66 4.06 -16.43
N ILE A 80 -1.50 3.81 -15.83
CA ILE A 80 -1.32 3.92 -14.37
C ILE A 80 -1.63 5.32 -13.84
N ASP A 81 -1.70 6.32 -14.72
CA ASP A 81 -2.09 7.70 -14.42
C ASP A 81 -3.60 7.94 -14.50
N ASN A 82 -4.38 6.95 -14.96
CA ASN A 82 -5.83 7.08 -15.06
C ASN A 82 -6.47 7.15 -13.67
N SER A 83 -7.34 8.15 -13.46
CA SER A 83 -8.01 8.37 -12.18
C SER A 83 -8.88 7.20 -11.70
N LEU A 84 -9.40 6.38 -12.63
CA LEU A 84 -10.23 5.21 -12.30
C LEU A 84 -9.48 4.09 -11.57
N ILE A 85 -8.16 4.07 -11.62
CA ILE A 85 -7.32 3.04 -10.96
C ILE A 85 -6.31 3.62 -9.97
N LYS A 86 -6.38 4.92 -9.71
CA LYS A 86 -5.69 5.56 -8.59
C LYS A 86 -6.56 5.48 -7.34
N THR A 87 -5.93 5.51 -6.18
CA THR A 87 -6.64 5.73 -4.92
C THR A 87 -7.19 7.17 -4.85
N LEU A 88 -8.09 7.46 -3.92
CA LEU A 88 -8.58 8.83 -3.69
C LEU A 88 -7.45 9.81 -3.37
N SER A 89 -6.42 9.37 -2.69
CA SER A 89 -5.21 10.17 -2.44
C SER A 89 -4.31 10.32 -3.66
N GLY A 90 -4.64 9.73 -4.81
CA GLY A 90 -3.88 9.83 -6.06
C GLY A 90 -2.77 8.79 -6.22
N GLN A 91 -2.62 7.83 -5.30
CA GLN A 91 -1.60 6.80 -5.37
C GLN A 91 -1.81 5.88 -6.58
N ARG A 92 -0.73 5.64 -7.33
CA ARG A 92 -0.71 4.74 -8.48
C ARG A 92 -0.46 3.29 -8.04
N ILE A 93 -0.88 2.32 -8.85
CA ILE A 93 -0.66 0.90 -8.56
C ILE A 93 0.83 0.54 -8.38
N ASN A 94 1.73 1.19 -9.09
CA ASN A 94 3.17 0.98 -8.96
C ASN A 94 3.80 1.62 -7.70
N GLN A 95 3.02 2.29 -6.88
CA GLN A 95 3.41 2.89 -5.60
C GLN A 95 2.82 2.15 -4.40
N THR A 96 2.08 1.03 -4.62
CA THR A 96 1.30 0.38 -3.56
C THR A 96 2.03 -0.75 -2.84
N ASP A 97 3.15 -1.22 -3.36
CA ASP A 97 3.87 -2.33 -2.74
C ASP A 97 4.74 -1.90 -1.54
N MET A 98 5.03 -2.87 -0.67
CA MET A 98 5.84 -2.64 0.54
C MET A 98 7.24 -2.14 0.25
N GLY A 99 7.83 -2.53 -0.89
CA GLY A 99 9.15 -2.03 -1.29
C GLY A 99 9.15 -0.54 -1.53
N TYR A 100 8.14 -0.03 -2.23
CA TYR A 100 7.97 1.40 -2.46
C TYR A 100 7.81 2.15 -1.13
N PHE A 101 6.97 1.63 -0.22
CA PHE A 101 6.75 2.25 1.08
C PHE A 101 8.01 2.24 1.95
N ILE A 102 8.75 1.13 1.99
CA ILE A 102 10.01 1.03 2.72
C ILE A 102 11.04 2.02 2.17
N ASP A 103 11.18 2.13 0.86
CA ASP A 103 12.10 3.10 0.24
C ASP A 103 11.67 4.55 0.51
N PHE A 104 10.38 4.83 0.54
CA PHE A 104 9.84 6.12 0.96
C PHE A 104 10.25 6.46 2.40
N LEU A 105 10.07 5.54 3.35
CA LEU A 105 10.49 5.76 4.75
C LEU A 105 11.97 6.11 4.82
N PHE A 106 12.83 5.35 4.14
CA PHE A 106 14.27 5.60 4.17
C PHE A 106 14.68 6.94 3.57
N ARG A 107 14.01 7.40 2.53
CA ARG A 107 14.27 8.73 1.92
C ARG A 107 13.91 9.87 2.87
N ASN A 108 12.96 9.65 3.77
CA ASN A 108 12.43 10.68 4.66
C ASN A 108 13.00 10.67 6.09
N LEU A 109 13.87 9.71 6.46
CA LEU A 109 14.46 9.64 7.81
C LEU A 109 15.11 10.95 8.23
N TYR A 110 15.81 11.63 7.31
CA TYR A 110 16.44 12.92 7.57
C TYR A 110 15.44 14.00 8.03
N ILE A 111 14.23 14.02 7.48
CA ILE A 111 13.17 14.96 7.89
C ILE A 111 12.69 14.62 9.30
N GLY A 112 12.51 13.33 9.59
CA GLY A 112 12.10 12.82 10.89
C GLY A 112 13.07 13.19 12.00
N GLU A 113 14.38 13.01 11.79
CA GLU A 113 15.42 13.41 12.74
C GLU A 113 15.34 14.89 13.14
N GLN A 114 15.05 15.78 12.20
CA GLN A 114 14.89 17.20 12.45
C GLN A 114 13.60 17.56 13.19
N LYS A 115 12.55 16.74 13.05
CA LYS A 115 11.21 16.97 13.62
C LYS A 115 10.94 16.16 14.89
N LYS A 116 11.93 15.40 15.40
CA LYS A 116 11.83 14.56 16.61
C LYS A 116 10.76 13.49 16.46
N ASP A 117 11.06 12.50 15.61
CA ASP A 117 10.26 11.29 15.51
C ASP A 117 10.11 10.60 16.87
N GLU A 118 8.94 10.01 17.09
CA GLU A 118 8.66 9.25 18.31
C GLU A 118 8.74 7.75 18.00
N PHE A 119 9.32 6.99 18.92
CA PHE A 119 9.47 5.55 18.81
C PHE A 119 9.03 4.86 20.09
N HIS A 120 8.17 3.85 19.96
CA HIS A 120 7.67 3.05 21.08
C HIS A 120 7.65 1.56 20.73
N GLU A 121 8.14 0.72 21.64
CA GLU A 121 7.94 -0.71 21.59
C GLU A 121 6.73 -1.11 22.43
N ASP A 122 5.81 -1.90 21.84
CA ASP A 122 4.58 -2.34 22.49
C ASP A 122 4.34 -3.82 22.14
N GLY A 123 4.76 -4.71 23.05
CA GLY A 123 4.63 -6.17 22.89
C GLY A 123 5.25 -6.66 21.59
N ASP A 124 4.41 -7.22 20.70
CA ASP A 124 4.81 -7.77 19.40
C ASP A 124 4.94 -6.72 18.28
N TYR A 125 4.79 -5.45 18.63
CA TYR A 125 4.76 -4.35 17.68
C TYR A 125 5.83 -3.30 17.99
N ILE A 126 6.23 -2.60 16.94
CA ILE A 126 7.01 -1.37 17.00
C ILE A 126 6.11 -0.27 16.45
N LYS A 127 5.88 0.77 17.24
CA LYS A 127 5.10 1.93 16.82
C LYS A 127 6.02 3.15 16.72
N PHE A 128 5.88 3.92 15.67
CA PHE A 128 6.61 5.17 15.55
C PHE A 128 5.80 6.22 14.80
N LEU A 129 6.07 7.48 15.13
CA LEU A 129 5.60 8.64 14.43
C LEU A 129 6.75 9.20 13.60
N LEU A 130 6.56 9.32 12.31
CA LEU A 130 7.54 9.85 11.35
C LEU A 130 6.97 11.11 10.70
N TRP A 131 7.81 12.13 10.59
CA TRP A 131 7.53 13.29 9.74
C TRP A 131 8.14 13.05 8.37
N ALA A 132 7.34 13.13 7.33
CA ALA A 132 7.79 12.88 5.96
C ALA A 132 7.02 13.74 4.97
N MET A 133 7.59 13.91 3.77
CA MET A 133 6.82 14.43 2.64
C MET A 133 5.70 13.45 2.31
N ASP A 134 4.59 13.92 1.75
CA ASP A 134 3.55 12.99 1.29
C ASP A 134 4.15 12.00 0.28
N TYR A 135 3.78 10.73 0.40
CA TYR A 135 4.46 9.67 -0.36
C TYR A 135 3.97 9.53 -1.81
N ILE A 136 3.04 10.38 -2.24
CA ILE A 136 2.42 10.34 -3.57
C ILE A 136 3.05 11.40 -4.48
N GLU A 137 3.02 12.66 -4.05
CA GLU A 137 3.48 13.81 -4.85
C GLU A 137 4.72 14.49 -4.27
N GLU A 138 5.09 14.17 -3.02
CA GLU A 138 6.21 14.77 -2.28
C GLU A 138 6.13 16.30 -2.16
N LYS A 139 4.91 16.87 -2.08
CA LYS A 139 4.66 18.32 -2.06
C LYS A 139 4.37 18.88 -0.67
N SER A 140 3.78 18.09 0.21
CA SER A 140 3.37 18.51 1.54
C SER A 140 4.05 17.69 2.63
N LEU A 141 4.30 18.33 3.78
CA LEU A 141 4.78 17.64 4.97
C LEU A 141 3.58 17.03 5.70
N GLU A 142 3.70 15.78 6.07
CA GLU A 142 2.68 15.00 6.77
C GLU A 142 3.29 14.26 7.95
N LYS A 143 2.43 13.73 8.81
CA LYS A 143 2.80 12.81 9.87
C LYS A 143 2.35 11.38 9.50
N TYR A 144 3.21 10.42 9.77
CA TYR A 144 2.93 9.00 9.56
C TYR A 144 3.05 8.26 10.88
N ARG A 145 1.93 7.74 11.39
CA ARG A 145 1.94 6.82 12.51
C ARG A 145 1.94 5.40 11.97
N ILE A 146 2.99 4.65 12.27
CA ILE A 146 3.22 3.34 11.67
C ILE A 146 3.36 2.30 12.77
N SER A 147 2.66 1.17 12.61
CA SER A 147 2.83 -0.02 13.45
C SER A 147 3.43 -1.14 12.63
N ILE A 148 4.56 -1.69 13.09
CA ILE A 148 5.31 -2.77 12.43
C ILE A 148 5.24 -4.02 13.30
N SER A 149 5.00 -5.18 12.68
CA SER A 149 5.13 -6.47 13.35
C SER A 149 6.59 -6.83 13.61
N LYS A 150 6.95 -7.17 14.85
CA LYS A 150 8.27 -7.74 15.16
C LYS A 150 8.49 -9.11 14.52
N LYS A 151 7.40 -9.85 14.25
CA LYS A 151 7.45 -11.17 13.60
C LYS A 151 7.83 -11.09 12.13
N TYR A 152 7.24 -10.15 11.40
CA TYR A 152 7.40 -10.06 9.94
C TYR A 152 8.30 -8.90 9.52
N TRP A 153 8.54 -7.93 10.40
CA TRP A 153 9.22 -6.67 10.09
C TRP A 153 8.57 -5.92 8.92
N LEU A 154 7.24 -6.07 8.80
CA LEU A 154 6.40 -5.40 7.82
C LEU A 154 5.33 -4.56 8.51
N PRO A 155 4.84 -3.48 7.88
CA PRO A 155 3.77 -2.66 8.42
C PRO A 155 2.48 -3.47 8.60
N LEU A 156 1.79 -3.24 9.72
CA LEU A 156 0.43 -3.73 9.98
C LEU A 156 -0.59 -2.61 9.92
N LYS A 157 -0.15 -1.39 10.23
CA LYS A 157 -0.99 -0.20 10.15
C LYS A 157 -0.15 1.00 9.75
N ILE A 158 -0.68 1.80 8.85
CA ILE A 158 -0.12 3.08 8.41
C ILE A 158 -1.24 4.10 8.50
N GLU A 159 -1.05 5.14 9.29
CA GLU A 159 -1.96 6.28 9.38
C GLU A 159 -1.25 7.52 8.85
N ARG A 160 -1.78 8.12 7.80
CA ARG A 160 -1.38 9.44 7.32
C ARG A 160 -2.21 10.49 8.03
N LEU A 161 -1.55 11.46 8.60
CA LEU A 161 -2.16 12.54 9.35
C LEU A 161 -1.69 13.88 8.77
N ASN A 162 -2.56 14.87 8.79
CA ASN A 162 -2.12 16.23 8.53
C ASN A 162 -1.34 16.80 9.72
N LEU A 163 -0.88 18.03 9.60
CA LEU A 163 -0.09 18.69 10.66
C LEU A 163 -0.89 18.94 11.95
N GLU A 164 -2.23 18.92 11.88
CA GLU A 164 -3.16 19.07 13.02
C GLU A 164 -3.56 17.72 13.63
N ASP A 165 -2.87 16.62 13.29
CA ASP A 165 -3.16 15.24 13.73
C ASP A 165 -4.50 14.68 13.27
N LYS A 166 -5.15 15.29 12.26
CA LYS A 166 -6.36 14.76 11.65
C LYS A 166 -6.00 13.68 10.62
N PRO A 167 -6.72 12.55 10.61
CA PRO A 167 -6.44 11.50 9.65
C PRO A 167 -6.79 11.95 8.23
N ILE A 168 -5.89 11.60 7.29
CA ILE A 168 -6.07 11.72 5.84
C ILE A 168 -6.41 10.34 5.27
N GLU A 169 -5.66 9.33 5.74
CA GLU A 169 -5.78 7.96 5.27
C GLU A 169 -5.31 6.99 6.36
N THR A 170 -6.00 5.86 6.47
CA THR A 170 -5.57 4.74 7.30
C THR A 170 -5.52 3.48 6.45
N THR A 171 -4.39 2.77 6.46
CA THR A 171 -4.22 1.46 5.83
C THR A 171 -3.93 0.43 6.90
N GLU A 172 -4.81 -0.56 7.06
CA GLU A 172 -4.61 -1.74 7.91
C GLU A 172 -4.29 -2.96 7.04
N ILE A 173 -3.29 -3.73 7.45
CA ILE A 173 -2.78 -4.88 6.70
C ILE A 173 -2.79 -6.10 7.61
N LYS A 174 -3.45 -7.15 7.16
CA LYS A 174 -3.69 -8.37 7.94
C LYS A 174 -3.34 -9.62 7.13
N ASN A 175 -3.23 -10.74 7.81
CA ASN A 175 -3.14 -12.07 7.21
C ASN A 175 -2.00 -12.21 6.18
N TYR A 176 -0.79 -11.73 6.53
CA TYR A 176 0.38 -11.90 5.69
C TYR A 176 0.71 -13.38 5.43
N SER A 177 0.89 -13.72 4.18
CA SER A 177 1.49 -14.95 3.69
C SER A 177 2.72 -14.57 2.87
N ILE A 178 3.91 -14.98 3.31
CA ILE A 178 5.19 -14.54 2.73
C ILE A 178 5.91 -15.76 2.14
N ASN A 179 6.49 -15.59 0.93
CA ASN A 179 7.27 -16.61 0.22
C ASN A 179 6.48 -17.91 -0.02
N THR A 180 5.21 -17.77 -0.44
CA THR A 180 4.29 -18.88 -0.72
C THR A 180 4.45 -19.47 -2.11
N LYS A 181 5.41 -18.96 -2.89
CA LYS A 181 5.72 -19.38 -4.26
C LYS A 181 4.55 -19.16 -5.22
N LEU A 182 3.97 -17.94 -5.19
CA LEU A 182 2.93 -17.55 -6.12
C LEU A 182 3.39 -17.75 -7.57
N GLU A 183 2.60 -18.45 -8.37
CA GLU A 183 2.93 -18.73 -9.77
C GLU A 183 2.80 -17.48 -10.64
N ASN A 184 3.59 -17.37 -11.70
CA ASN A 184 3.53 -16.22 -12.61
C ASN A 184 2.17 -16.08 -13.31
N LYS A 185 1.50 -17.21 -13.62
CA LYS A 185 0.17 -17.20 -14.23
C LYS A 185 -0.89 -16.54 -13.34
N PHE A 186 -0.68 -16.53 -12.01
CA PHE A 186 -1.59 -15.89 -11.05
C PHE A 186 -1.67 -14.37 -11.24
N PHE A 187 -0.65 -13.76 -11.82
CA PHE A 187 -0.57 -12.33 -12.10
C PHE A 187 -0.99 -11.98 -13.54
N GLN A 188 -1.54 -12.92 -14.27
CA GLN A 188 -2.07 -12.71 -15.62
C GLN A 188 -3.60 -12.69 -15.58
N PRO A 189 -4.25 -11.81 -16.36
CA PRO A 189 -5.70 -11.71 -16.45
C PRO A 189 -6.32 -12.83 -17.29
#